data_6cbc9186b19079ddb3d8c2d1d7474b08
#
_entry.id   6cbc9186b19079ddb3d8c2d1d7474b08
#
_cell.length_a   1.000
_cell.length_b   1.000
_cell.length_c   1.000
_cell.angle_alpha   90.00
_cell.angle_beta   90.00
_cell.angle_gamma   90.00
#
_symmetry.space_group_name_H-M   'P 1'
#
loop_
_entity.id
_entity.type
_entity.pdbx_description
1 polymer ?
#
loop_
_entity_poly.entity_id
_entity_poly.type
_entity_poly.pdbx_seq_one_letter_code
_entity_poly.pdbx_strand_id
1 'polypeptide(L)'
;MSTVNLVYFSWVRERIGKGEETLDLPAGVITIADLLQHLKTLGEEYEAALEHENVIRAAINQEHVDHKEPIAGAREIALFPPMTGG
;
A
#
# COMPACT_ATOMS: atom_id res chain seq x y z
N MET A 1 -9.47 -9.36 12.45
CA MET A 1 -8.53 -8.26 12.38
C MET A 1 -7.21 -8.74 11.84
N SER A 2 -6.67 -8.00 10.90
CA SER A 2 -5.45 -8.41 10.23
C SER A 2 -4.38 -7.35 10.41
N THR A 3 -3.31 -7.72 11.09
CA THR A 3 -2.17 -6.83 11.26
C THR A 3 -1.20 -7.09 10.11
N VAL A 4 -0.80 -6.03 9.43
CA VAL A 4 0.11 -6.13 8.30
C VAL A 4 1.19 -5.08 8.41
N ASN A 5 2.39 -5.43 7.99
CA ASN A 5 3.49 -4.49 7.92
C ASN A 5 3.49 -3.87 6.53
N LEU A 6 3.36 -2.55 6.46
CA LEU A 6 3.37 -1.82 5.20
C LEU A 6 4.74 -1.20 5.02
N VAL A 7 5.30 -1.35 3.83
CA VAL A 7 6.62 -0.82 3.49
C VAL A 7 6.45 0.11 2.29
N TYR A 8 6.99 1.32 2.41
CA TYR A 8 6.84 2.33 1.37
C TYR A 8 8.20 2.65 0.75
N PHE A 9 8.23 2.85 -0.56
CA PHE A 9 9.46 3.12 -1.27
C PHE A 9 9.38 4.39 -2.11
N SER A 10 10.52 4.95 -2.43
CA SER A 10 10.66 6.10 -3.33
C SER A 10 9.76 7.25 -2.94
N TRP A 11 9.09 7.87 -3.89
CA TRP A 11 8.28 9.05 -3.59
C TRP A 11 7.04 8.72 -2.76
N VAL A 12 6.58 7.46 -2.76
CA VAL A 12 5.49 7.06 -1.87
C VAL A 12 5.94 7.23 -0.42
N ARG A 13 7.13 6.74 -0.12
CA ARG A 13 7.73 6.89 1.21
C ARG A 13 7.90 8.37 1.58
N GLU A 14 8.41 9.16 0.65
CA GLU A 14 8.66 10.57 0.91
C GLU A 14 7.38 11.34 1.18
N ARG A 15 6.34 11.05 0.44
CA ARG A 15 5.08 11.77 0.59
C ARG A 15 4.32 11.38 1.84
N ILE A 16 4.34 10.09 2.19
CA ILE A 16 3.70 9.62 3.41
C ILE A 16 4.50 10.06 4.63
N GLY A 17 5.83 10.15 4.49
CA GLY A 17 6.67 10.62 5.57
C GLY A 17 7.23 9.53 6.46
N LYS A 18 7.07 8.28 6.08
CA LYS A 18 7.64 7.15 6.82
C LYS A 18 7.95 6.03 5.85
N GLY A 19 8.90 5.18 6.23
CA GLY A 19 9.33 4.08 5.38
C GLY A 19 8.55 2.80 5.60
N GLU A 20 8.00 2.61 6.80
CA GLU A 20 7.20 1.44 7.10
C GLU A 20 6.33 1.70 8.31
N GLU A 21 5.29 0.91 8.43
CA GLU A 21 4.41 0.96 9.59
C GLU A 21 3.57 -0.30 9.65
N THR A 22 3.14 -0.63 10.84
CA THR A 22 2.27 -1.79 11.06
C THR A 22 0.86 -1.27 11.28
N LEU A 23 -0.09 -1.78 10.53
CA LEU A 23 -1.48 -1.38 10.65
C LEU A 23 -2.37 -2.58 10.90
N ASP A 24 -3.43 -2.34 11.64
CA ASP A 24 -4.47 -3.31 11.90
C ASP A 24 -5.62 -2.96 10.95
N LEU A 25 -5.85 -3.80 9.95
CA LEU A 25 -6.79 -3.49 8.89
C LEU A 25 -8.20 -3.96 9.21
N PRO A 26 -9.21 -3.14 8.91
CA PRO A 26 -10.60 -3.55 9.14
C PRO A 26 -11.01 -4.67 8.18
N ALA A 27 -12.04 -5.40 8.55
CA ALA A 27 -12.48 -6.58 7.81
C ALA A 27 -12.92 -6.28 6.37
N GLY A 28 -13.32 -5.04 6.10
CA GLY A 28 -13.74 -4.66 4.75
C GLY A 28 -12.62 -4.44 3.76
N VAL A 29 -11.36 -4.47 4.23
CA VAL A 29 -10.21 -4.29 3.35
C VAL A 29 -9.79 -5.67 2.88
N ILE A 30 -10.16 -6.02 1.66
CA ILE A 30 -10.01 -7.37 1.13
C ILE A 30 -8.93 -7.47 0.07
N THR A 31 -8.80 -6.45 -0.78
CA THR A 31 -7.84 -6.45 -1.88
C THR A 31 -6.84 -5.30 -1.73
N ILE A 32 -5.82 -5.30 -2.59
CA ILE A 32 -4.87 -4.19 -2.65
C ILE A 32 -5.62 -2.87 -2.93
N ALA A 33 -6.59 -2.89 -3.86
CA ALA A 33 -7.36 -1.69 -4.15
C ALA A 33 -8.07 -1.17 -2.91
N ASP A 34 -8.67 -2.07 -2.13
CA ASP A 34 -9.33 -1.69 -0.88
C ASP A 34 -8.34 -1.10 0.11
N LEU A 35 -7.13 -1.67 0.17
CA LEU A 35 -6.08 -1.17 1.04
C LEU A 35 -5.71 0.27 0.68
N LEU A 36 -5.55 0.55 -0.61
CA LEU A 36 -5.20 1.91 -1.04
C LEU A 36 -6.28 2.91 -0.67
N GLN A 37 -7.55 2.53 -0.83
CA GLN A 37 -8.67 3.39 -0.43
C GLN A 37 -8.65 3.62 1.08
N HIS A 38 -8.39 2.57 1.85
CA HIS A 38 -8.34 2.68 3.31
C HIS A 38 -7.20 3.63 3.74
N LEU A 39 -6.03 3.49 3.14
CA LEU A 39 -4.89 4.33 3.50
C LEU A 39 -5.18 5.80 3.24
N LYS A 40 -5.90 6.12 2.18
CA LYS A 40 -6.24 7.50 1.88
C LYS A 40 -7.07 8.17 2.98
N THR A 41 -7.73 7.37 3.82
CA THR A 41 -8.53 7.91 4.90
C THR A 41 -7.70 8.22 6.15
N LEU A 42 -6.44 7.83 6.18
CA LEU A 42 -5.61 7.98 7.37
C LEU A 42 -5.01 9.37 7.53
N GLY A 43 -4.97 10.16 6.48
CA GLY A 43 -4.44 11.50 6.57
C GLY A 43 -4.18 12.10 5.20
N GLU A 44 -3.95 13.42 5.17
CA GLU A 44 -3.71 14.12 3.92
C GLU A 44 -2.45 13.65 3.22
N GLU A 45 -1.45 13.25 3.97
CA GLU A 45 -0.21 12.76 3.42
C GLU A 45 -0.42 11.46 2.65
N TYR A 46 -1.31 10.61 3.15
CA TYR A 46 -1.65 9.36 2.45
C TYR A 46 -2.47 9.66 1.20
N GLU A 47 -3.41 10.57 1.32
CA GLU A 47 -4.24 10.94 0.19
C GLU A 47 -3.38 11.53 -0.93
N ALA A 48 -2.43 12.37 -0.60
CA ALA A 48 -1.54 12.97 -1.59
C ALA A 48 -0.61 11.92 -2.22
N ALA A 49 -0.06 11.03 -1.40
CA ALA A 49 0.85 10.00 -1.89
C ALA A 49 0.15 9.02 -2.82
N LEU A 50 -1.12 8.75 -2.58
CA LEU A 50 -1.88 7.75 -3.32
C LEU A 50 -2.92 8.36 -4.26
N GLU A 51 -2.77 9.64 -4.57
CA GLU A 51 -3.69 10.35 -5.44
C GLU A 51 -3.87 9.64 -6.79
N HIS A 52 -2.78 9.15 -7.34
CA HIS A 52 -2.81 8.40 -8.60
C HIS A 52 -2.63 6.92 -8.30
N GLU A 53 -3.59 6.36 -7.58
CA GLU A 53 -3.47 4.97 -7.12
C GLU A 53 -3.27 3.95 -8.24
N ASN A 54 -3.77 4.25 -9.42
CA ASN A 54 -3.63 3.36 -10.56
C ASN A 54 -2.18 3.13 -10.98
N VAL A 55 -1.26 4.04 -10.62
CA VAL A 55 0.16 3.86 -10.93
C VAL A 55 0.94 3.26 -9.77
N ILE A 56 0.33 3.15 -8.58
CA ILE A 56 1.02 2.57 -7.43
C ILE A 56 1.10 1.06 -7.60
N ARG A 57 2.29 0.52 -7.43
CA ARG A 57 2.54 -0.92 -7.51
C ARG A 57 2.54 -1.53 -6.12
N ALA A 58 2.22 -2.81 -6.05
CA ALA A 58 2.17 -3.50 -4.78
C ALA A 58 2.86 -4.86 -4.87
N ALA A 59 3.44 -5.28 -3.73
CA ALA A 59 3.98 -6.62 -3.59
C ALA A 59 3.53 -7.16 -2.25
N ILE A 60 3.02 -8.39 -2.24
CA ILE A 60 2.61 -9.07 -1.02
C ILE A 60 3.69 -10.09 -0.70
N ASN A 61 4.26 -9.99 0.50
CA ASN A 61 5.33 -10.88 0.93
C ASN A 61 6.43 -10.99 -0.12
N GLN A 62 6.79 -9.82 -0.71
CA GLN A 62 7.84 -9.66 -1.70
C GLN A 62 7.50 -10.21 -3.09
N GLU A 63 6.23 -10.48 -3.35
CA GLU A 63 5.78 -10.97 -4.64
C GLU A 63 4.86 -9.93 -5.28
N HIS A 64 5.17 -9.50 -6.49
CA HIS A 64 4.36 -8.49 -7.20
C HIS A 64 2.96 -9.01 -7.46
N VAL A 65 1.97 -8.16 -7.20
CA VAL A 65 0.57 -8.51 -7.40
C VAL A 65 -0.17 -7.31 -8.01
N ASP A 66 -1.32 -7.57 -8.60
CA ASP A 66 -2.13 -6.48 -9.10
C ASP A 66 -3.11 -6.01 -8.01
N HIS A 67 -3.86 -4.96 -8.31
CA HIS A 67 -4.75 -4.35 -7.32
C HIS A 67 -5.96 -5.22 -6.96
N LYS A 68 -6.25 -6.23 -7.74
CA LYS A 68 -7.36 -7.13 -7.46
C LYS A 68 -6.97 -8.27 -6.52
N GLU A 69 -5.68 -8.38 -6.24
CA GLU A 69 -5.18 -9.47 -5.41
C GLU A 69 -5.71 -9.36 -3.98
N PRO A 70 -6.26 -10.46 -3.43
CA PRO A 70 -6.66 -10.47 -2.02
C PRO A 70 -5.44 -10.36 -1.12
N ILE A 71 -5.60 -9.64 -0.02
CA ILE A 71 -4.51 -9.45 0.93
C ILE A 71 -4.55 -10.43 2.10
N ALA A 72 -5.50 -11.37 2.08
CA ALA A 72 -5.61 -12.37 3.15
C ALA A 72 -4.30 -13.11 3.31
N GLY A 73 -3.83 -13.21 4.54
CA GLY A 73 -2.57 -13.90 4.83
C GLY A 73 -1.32 -13.07 4.59
N ALA A 74 -1.44 -11.85 4.11
CA ALA A 74 -0.28 -11.00 3.89
C ALA A 74 0.35 -10.59 5.22
N ARG A 75 1.67 -10.75 5.32
CA ARG A 75 2.43 -10.27 6.47
C ARG A 75 3.08 -8.94 6.17
N GLU A 76 3.47 -8.74 4.92
CA GLU A 76 4.11 -7.52 4.47
C GLU A 76 3.52 -7.12 3.13
N ILE A 77 3.19 -5.85 2.99
CA ILE A 77 2.73 -5.31 1.71
C ILE A 77 3.61 -4.10 1.40
N ALA A 78 4.29 -4.15 0.28
CA ALA A 78 5.12 -3.05 -0.19
C ALA A 78 4.35 -2.22 -1.20
N LEU A 79 4.45 -0.90 -1.09
CA LEU A 79 3.84 0.03 -2.05
C LEU A 79 4.96 0.88 -2.63
N PHE A 80 5.00 0.98 -3.95
CA PHE A 80 6.07 1.67 -4.63
C PHE A 80 5.57 2.21 -5.96
N PRO A 81 6.26 3.24 -6.51
CA PRO A 81 5.88 3.78 -7.81
C PRO A 81 6.30 2.82 -8.92
N PRO A 82 5.76 3.00 -10.12
CA PRO A 82 6.18 2.16 -11.23
C PRO A 82 7.67 2.34 -11.50
N MET A 83 8.31 1.24 -11.83
CA MET A 83 9.70 1.27 -12.22
C MET A 83 9.76 1.79 -13.64
N THR A 84 10.16 3.03 -13.80
CA THR A 84 10.43 3.52 -15.13
C THR A 84 11.77 2.95 -15.51
N GLY A 85 11.83 2.32 -16.63
CA GLY A 85 13.04 1.61 -17.05
C GLY A 85 14.22 2.51 -17.37
N GLY A 86 14.32 3.48 -16.58
CA GLY A 86 15.45 4.36 -16.87
C GLY A 86 16.09 4.71 -15.67
#